data_38fe554c59664105e9fe25dbe38b38f3
#
_entry.id   38fe554c59664105e9fe25dbe38b38f3
#
_cell.length_a   1.000
_cell.length_b   1.000
_cell.length_c   1.000
_cell.angle_alpha   90.00
_cell.angle_beta   90.00
_cell.angle_gamma   90.00
#
_symmetry.space_group_name_H-M   'P 1'
#
loop_
_entity.id
_entity.type
_entity.pdbx_description
1 polymer ?
#
loop_
_entity_poly.entity_id
_entity_poly.type
_entity_poly.pdbx_seq_one_letter_code
_entity_poly.pdbx_strand_id
1 'polypeptide(L)'
;VKRGILMQKNAGGGSTISQQLSKQLYSPSADNIVERLFQKPIEWVIAVKLERYYTKEEILTMYLNKFDFLNNAVGIKTAAYTYFGCEPKDLKIEEAATLVGMCKNPSLYNPVRYNERSRGRRNVVLDQMRKAGYITVEERDSLQALPLKLSYHRVDHNEGLATYFREYLRGVLNAKKPDKSDYRGWQMQKYYEDSLDWETNPLFGWCEKNTKKDGSKYNLYTDGLKIYTTIDSRMQKYAEDAVTEHLKELQGYFFKEKKGAKKAPYTFRLTQEQVDEILDRAMRLSDRYRIMKRTGASEAEIRKAFDTPEQMSVFSWSGEKDTVMTPMDSIRYYKFFLRAGFMSMDPRNGHV
;
A
#
# COMPACT_ATOMS: atom_id res chain seq x y z
N VAL A 1 26.56 1.61 -25.55
CA VAL A 1 26.61 3.05 -25.88
C VAL A 1 26.06 3.29 -27.30
N LYS A 2 26.58 2.62 -28.37
CA LYS A 2 26.10 2.83 -29.77
C LYS A 2 24.62 2.57 -29.99
N ARG A 3 23.98 1.61 -29.29
CA ARG A 3 22.53 1.29 -29.42
C ARG A 3 21.60 2.29 -28.73
N GLY A 4 22.06 2.97 -27.68
CA GLY A 4 21.27 3.99 -26.96
C GLY A 4 21.27 5.34 -27.68
N ILE A 5 22.34 5.68 -28.38
CA ILE A 5 22.47 6.95 -29.12
C ILE A 5 21.61 6.95 -30.40
N LEU A 6 21.42 5.77 -31.02
CA LEU A 6 20.68 5.63 -32.29
C LEU A 6 19.17 5.45 -32.13
N MET A 7 18.58 5.72 -30.95
CA MET A 7 17.13 5.65 -30.67
C MET A 7 16.42 4.37 -31.17
N GLN A 8 17.10 3.22 -31.14
CA GLN A 8 16.47 1.96 -31.48
C GLN A 8 15.45 1.56 -30.39
N LYS A 9 14.19 1.40 -30.78
CA LYS A 9 13.03 1.10 -29.89
C LYS A 9 13.20 -0.08 -28.91
N ASN A 10 14.21 -0.93 -29.07
CA ASN A 10 14.49 -2.12 -28.24
C ASN A 10 15.87 -2.11 -27.58
N ALA A 11 16.56 -0.98 -27.52
CA ALA A 11 17.84 -0.89 -26.82
C ALA A 11 17.62 -0.88 -25.30
N GLY A 12 18.05 -1.93 -24.61
CA GLY A 12 18.10 -1.96 -23.15
C GLY A 12 19.01 -0.85 -22.62
N GLY A 13 18.68 -0.28 -21.44
CA GLY A 13 19.51 0.74 -20.80
C GLY A 13 20.90 0.18 -20.47
N GLY A 14 21.95 0.85 -20.93
CA GLY A 14 23.35 0.49 -20.68
C GLY A 14 23.92 1.07 -19.37
N SER A 15 23.07 1.50 -18.43
CA SER A 15 23.52 2.05 -17.14
C SER A 15 23.87 0.94 -16.15
N THR A 16 25.01 1.09 -15.44
CA THR A 16 25.42 0.19 -14.35
C THR A 16 24.51 0.40 -13.11
N ILE A 17 24.58 -0.53 -12.14
CA ILE A 17 23.89 -0.39 -10.85
C ILE A 17 24.33 0.89 -10.13
N SER A 18 25.64 1.19 -10.14
CA SER A 18 26.20 2.40 -9.54
C SER A 18 25.62 3.68 -10.17
N GLN A 19 25.42 3.71 -11.49
CA GLN A 19 24.77 4.82 -12.19
C GLN A 19 23.26 4.91 -11.88
N GLN A 20 22.58 3.76 -11.74
CA GLN A 20 21.18 3.74 -11.35
C GLN A 20 20.99 4.21 -9.91
N LEU A 21 21.87 3.80 -8.99
CA LEU A 21 21.89 4.28 -7.61
C LEU A 21 22.15 5.78 -7.54
N SER A 22 23.16 6.26 -8.28
CA SER A 22 23.46 7.69 -8.40
C SER A 22 22.24 8.50 -8.84
N LYS A 23 21.51 7.99 -9.84
CA LYS A 23 20.25 8.59 -10.28
C LYS A 23 19.20 8.61 -9.16
N GLN A 24 19.01 7.50 -8.45
CA GLN A 24 17.99 7.41 -7.38
C GLN A 24 18.31 8.31 -6.17
N LEU A 25 19.59 8.60 -5.91
CA LEU A 25 20.00 9.39 -4.76
C LEU A 25 20.09 10.90 -5.04
N TYR A 26 20.46 11.27 -6.26
CA TYR A 26 20.93 12.65 -6.54
C TYR A 26 20.31 13.31 -7.77
N SER A 27 19.62 12.57 -8.64
CA SER A 27 19.03 13.16 -9.84
C SER A 27 17.52 13.35 -9.66
N PRO A 28 17.02 14.58 -9.71
CA PRO A 28 15.59 14.85 -9.76
C PRO A 28 14.97 14.27 -11.04
N SER A 29 13.65 14.17 -11.07
CA SER A 29 12.95 13.77 -12.30
C SER A 29 13.20 14.81 -13.39
N ALA A 30 13.69 14.38 -14.55
CA ALA A 30 13.88 15.26 -15.69
C ALA A 30 12.56 15.40 -16.47
N ASP A 31 12.12 16.63 -16.71
CA ASP A 31 10.87 16.92 -17.43
C ASP A 31 11.06 16.84 -18.94
N ASN A 32 12.31 16.96 -19.43
CA ASN A 32 12.60 16.95 -20.86
C ASN A 32 13.92 16.21 -21.19
N ILE A 33 14.11 15.94 -22.50
CA ILE A 33 15.28 15.20 -23.02
C ILE A 33 16.58 16.00 -22.82
N VAL A 34 16.55 17.32 -22.92
CA VAL A 34 17.74 18.18 -22.81
C VAL A 34 18.27 18.13 -21.37
N GLU A 35 17.40 18.28 -20.38
CA GLU A 35 17.74 18.17 -18.98
C GLU A 35 18.32 16.78 -18.65
N ARG A 36 17.74 15.72 -19.24
CA ARG A 36 18.24 14.34 -19.10
C ARG A 36 19.65 14.16 -19.65
N LEU A 37 20.00 14.85 -20.71
CA LEU A 37 21.36 14.85 -21.28
C LEU A 37 22.38 15.48 -20.32
N PHE A 38 22.03 16.58 -19.66
CA PHE A 38 22.91 17.24 -18.68
C PHE A 38 23.03 16.45 -17.36
N GLN A 39 22.03 15.69 -16.96
CA GLN A 39 22.09 14.86 -15.76
C GLN A 39 23.04 13.67 -15.92
N LYS A 40 23.20 13.10 -17.12
CA LYS A 40 24.02 11.90 -17.35
C LYS A 40 25.49 12.04 -16.96
N PRO A 41 26.21 13.11 -17.32
CA PRO A 41 27.58 13.30 -16.84
C PRO A 41 27.68 13.38 -15.32
N ILE A 42 26.73 14.02 -14.65
CA ILE A 42 26.70 14.12 -13.18
C ILE A 42 26.51 12.73 -12.56
N GLU A 43 25.57 11.93 -13.08
CA GLU A 43 25.36 10.54 -12.66
C GLU A 43 26.66 9.70 -12.79
N TRP A 44 27.44 9.89 -13.85
CA TRP A 44 28.68 9.18 -14.06
C TRP A 44 29.77 9.58 -13.04
N VAL A 45 29.93 10.86 -12.78
CA VAL A 45 30.89 11.35 -11.77
C VAL A 45 30.54 10.82 -10.38
N ILE A 46 29.27 10.84 -10.02
CA ILE A 46 28.80 10.32 -8.74
C ILE A 46 28.99 8.80 -8.67
N ALA A 47 28.67 8.06 -9.74
CA ALA A 47 28.88 6.62 -9.81
C ALA A 47 30.34 6.23 -9.59
N VAL A 48 31.28 6.96 -10.21
CA VAL A 48 32.72 6.75 -10.00
C VAL A 48 33.13 7.03 -8.55
N LYS A 49 32.58 8.08 -7.93
CA LYS A 49 32.81 8.35 -6.51
C LYS A 49 32.24 7.24 -5.62
N LEU A 50 31.04 6.74 -5.89
CA LEU A 50 30.47 5.61 -5.15
C LEU A 50 31.38 4.38 -5.24
N GLU A 51 31.82 4.00 -6.42
CA GLU A 51 32.73 2.85 -6.63
C GLU A 51 34.09 3.02 -6.00
N ARG A 52 34.54 4.27 -5.76
CA ARG A 52 35.78 4.56 -5.07
C ARG A 52 35.71 4.45 -3.55
N TYR A 53 34.58 4.80 -2.96
CA TYR A 53 34.40 4.87 -1.51
C TYR A 53 33.64 3.70 -0.90
N TYR A 54 32.91 2.93 -1.71
CA TYR A 54 32.07 1.82 -1.26
C TYR A 54 32.37 0.54 -2.02
N THR A 55 32.26 -0.59 -1.35
CA THR A 55 32.38 -1.92 -1.97
C THR A 55 31.17 -2.18 -2.89
N LYS A 56 31.27 -3.20 -3.75
CA LYS A 56 30.16 -3.61 -4.63
C LYS A 56 28.93 -4.06 -3.83
N GLU A 57 29.14 -4.73 -2.70
CA GLU A 57 28.09 -5.20 -1.82
C GLU A 57 27.37 -4.04 -1.13
N GLU A 58 28.09 -3.04 -0.66
CA GLU A 58 27.51 -1.83 -0.09
C GLU A 58 26.70 -1.05 -1.12
N ILE A 59 27.20 -0.90 -2.36
CA ILE A 59 26.48 -0.25 -3.46
C ILE A 59 25.21 -1.02 -3.79
N LEU A 60 25.28 -2.36 -3.86
CA LEU A 60 24.10 -3.20 -4.10
C LEU A 60 23.08 -3.10 -2.96
N THR A 61 23.55 -3.09 -1.72
CA THR A 61 22.71 -2.91 -0.52
C THR A 61 22.00 -1.56 -0.56
N MET A 62 22.72 -0.47 -0.83
CA MET A 62 22.12 0.86 -0.99
C MET A 62 21.08 0.89 -2.13
N TYR A 63 21.41 0.27 -3.27
CA TYR A 63 20.51 0.19 -4.42
C TYR A 63 19.21 -0.54 -4.08
N LEU A 64 19.30 -1.73 -3.49
CA LEU A 64 18.14 -2.54 -3.13
C LEU A 64 17.30 -1.90 -2.01
N ASN A 65 17.92 -1.19 -1.06
CA ASN A 65 17.22 -0.48 -0.01
C ASN A 65 16.52 0.81 -0.48
N LYS A 66 16.95 1.39 -1.60
CA LYS A 66 16.35 2.60 -2.18
C LYS A 66 15.38 2.29 -3.31
N PHE A 67 15.42 1.09 -3.89
CA PHE A 67 14.61 0.73 -5.04
C PHE A 67 13.13 0.65 -4.67
N ASP A 68 12.28 1.30 -5.49
CA ASP A 68 10.82 1.24 -5.34
C ASP A 68 10.24 0.04 -6.10
N PHE A 69 9.81 -0.97 -5.35
CA PHE A 69 9.15 -2.16 -5.86
C PHE A 69 7.65 -1.98 -6.08
N LEU A 70 7.13 -0.74 -5.98
CA LEU A 70 5.71 -0.38 -6.01
C LEU A 70 4.90 -0.93 -4.81
N ASN A 71 3.59 -0.66 -4.79
CA ASN A 71 2.68 -1.09 -3.73
C ASN A 71 3.14 -0.67 -2.31
N ASN A 72 3.73 0.53 -2.18
CA ASN A 72 4.37 1.08 -0.98
C ASN A 72 5.62 0.29 -0.51
N ALA A 73 6.14 -0.62 -1.33
CA ALA A 73 7.31 -1.43 -0.99
C ALA A 73 8.60 -0.75 -1.47
N VAL A 74 9.08 0.24 -0.73
CA VAL A 74 10.38 0.86 -0.94
C VAL A 74 11.45 0.11 -0.14
N GLY A 75 12.44 -0.41 -0.86
CA GLY A 75 13.51 -1.24 -0.31
C GLY A 75 13.18 -2.73 -0.26
N ILE A 76 14.24 -3.54 -0.31
CA ILE A 76 14.15 -4.99 -0.40
C ILE A 76 13.46 -5.63 0.82
N LYS A 77 13.65 -5.07 2.01
CA LYS A 77 13.01 -5.57 3.24
C LYS A 77 11.49 -5.44 3.14
N THR A 78 11.02 -4.25 2.79
CA THR A 78 9.59 -4.00 2.62
C THR A 78 9.02 -4.80 1.46
N ALA A 79 9.78 -4.98 0.37
CA ALA A 79 9.34 -5.78 -0.77
C ALA A 79 9.21 -7.27 -0.43
N ALA A 80 10.18 -7.86 0.30
CA ALA A 80 10.10 -9.24 0.76
C ALA A 80 8.84 -9.47 1.62
N TYR A 81 8.58 -8.56 2.56
CA TYR A 81 7.38 -8.63 3.39
C TYR A 81 6.10 -8.44 2.54
N THR A 82 6.05 -7.41 1.69
CA THR A 82 4.86 -7.09 0.91
C THR A 82 4.47 -8.21 -0.05
N TYR A 83 5.42 -8.83 -0.74
CA TYR A 83 5.11 -9.82 -1.78
C TYR A 83 5.13 -11.26 -1.28
N PHE A 84 5.90 -11.56 -0.23
CA PHE A 84 6.14 -12.93 0.25
C PHE A 84 5.92 -13.13 1.74
N GLY A 85 5.66 -12.07 2.52
CA GLY A 85 5.37 -12.15 3.96
C GLY A 85 6.56 -12.57 4.82
N CYS A 86 7.81 -12.39 4.35
CA CYS A 86 9.01 -12.84 5.04
C CYS A 86 10.12 -11.77 5.08
N GLU A 87 11.14 -11.99 5.91
CA GLU A 87 12.35 -11.18 5.90
C GLU A 87 13.23 -11.54 4.68
N PRO A 88 14.09 -10.63 4.18
CA PRO A 88 14.95 -10.89 3.02
C PRO A 88 15.83 -12.13 3.11
N LYS A 89 16.27 -12.50 4.31
CA LYS A 89 17.11 -13.70 4.57
C LYS A 89 16.33 -15.01 4.41
N ASP A 90 15.00 -14.96 4.52
CA ASP A 90 14.11 -16.11 4.48
C ASP A 90 13.48 -16.30 3.10
N LEU A 91 13.80 -15.41 2.13
CA LEU A 91 13.35 -15.53 0.74
C LEU A 91 13.90 -16.81 0.11
N LYS A 92 13.03 -17.55 -0.55
CA LYS A 92 13.42 -18.65 -1.44
C LYS A 92 14.08 -18.11 -2.71
N ILE A 93 14.85 -18.94 -3.38
CA ILE A 93 15.61 -18.54 -4.61
C ILE A 93 14.64 -17.98 -5.67
N GLU A 94 13.52 -18.63 -5.92
CA GLU A 94 12.51 -18.19 -6.90
C GLU A 94 11.81 -16.89 -6.49
N GLU A 95 11.65 -16.63 -5.21
CA GLU A 95 11.08 -15.40 -4.65
C GLU A 95 12.08 -14.24 -4.81
N ALA A 96 13.33 -14.46 -4.41
CA ALA A 96 14.42 -13.51 -4.60
C ALA A 96 14.61 -13.18 -6.11
N ALA A 97 14.60 -14.20 -6.98
CA ALA A 97 14.68 -14.02 -8.42
C ALA A 97 13.52 -13.20 -8.99
N THR A 98 12.33 -13.29 -8.38
CA THR A 98 11.16 -12.47 -8.75
C THR A 98 11.41 -11.00 -8.43
N LEU A 99 11.87 -10.67 -7.22
CA LEU A 99 12.19 -9.29 -6.82
C LEU A 99 13.32 -8.70 -7.68
N VAL A 100 14.39 -9.46 -7.93
CA VAL A 100 15.45 -9.05 -8.85
C VAL A 100 14.90 -8.83 -10.27
N GLY A 101 13.97 -9.66 -10.71
CA GLY A 101 13.28 -9.49 -11.99
C GLY A 101 12.53 -8.15 -12.09
N MET A 102 11.91 -7.68 -11.00
CA MET A 102 11.23 -6.40 -10.93
C MET A 102 12.18 -5.21 -11.07
N CYS A 103 13.45 -5.34 -10.69
CA CYS A 103 14.45 -4.27 -10.83
C CYS A 103 14.64 -3.80 -12.28
N LYS A 104 14.27 -4.60 -13.29
CA LYS A 104 14.29 -4.17 -14.69
C LYS A 104 13.22 -3.14 -15.02
N ASN A 105 11.99 -3.38 -14.55
CA ASN A 105 10.84 -2.47 -14.68
C ASN A 105 9.74 -2.94 -13.72
N PRO A 106 9.60 -2.32 -12.54
CA PRO A 106 8.67 -2.77 -11.52
C PRO A 106 7.20 -2.68 -11.96
N SER A 107 6.85 -1.71 -12.80
CA SER A 107 5.48 -1.60 -13.32
C SER A 107 5.12 -2.73 -14.28
N LEU A 108 6.05 -3.12 -15.13
CA LEU A 108 5.83 -4.14 -16.16
C LEU A 108 5.86 -5.57 -15.59
N TYR A 109 6.69 -5.79 -14.57
CA TYR A 109 6.93 -7.10 -13.94
C TYR A 109 6.36 -7.17 -12.51
N ASN A 110 5.31 -6.38 -12.23
CA ASN A 110 4.61 -6.45 -10.94
C ASN A 110 3.87 -7.80 -10.80
N PRO A 111 4.22 -8.65 -9.83
CA PRO A 111 3.65 -9.99 -9.71
C PRO A 111 2.18 -10.00 -9.30
N VAL A 112 1.70 -8.94 -8.62
CA VAL A 112 0.29 -8.78 -8.24
C VAL A 112 -0.58 -8.45 -9.46
N ARG A 113 -0.06 -7.62 -10.39
CA ARG A 113 -0.81 -7.18 -11.58
C ARG A 113 -0.66 -8.11 -12.76
N TYR A 114 0.55 -8.67 -12.95
CA TYR A 114 0.94 -9.40 -14.15
C TYR A 114 1.73 -10.66 -13.77
N ASN A 115 1.08 -11.61 -13.09
CA ASN A 115 1.70 -12.82 -12.55
C ASN A 115 2.54 -13.57 -13.59
N GLU A 116 1.96 -13.93 -14.74
CA GLU A 116 2.65 -14.69 -15.80
C GLU A 116 3.84 -13.93 -16.40
N ARG A 117 3.72 -12.62 -16.59
CA ARG A 117 4.82 -11.78 -17.09
C ARG A 117 5.96 -11.69 -16.07
N SER A 118 5.63 -11.57 -14.80
CA SER A 118 6.58 -11.59 -13.69
C SER A 118 7.26 -12.95 -13.58
N ARG A 119 6.52 -14.06 -13.71
CA ARG A 119 7.04 -15.42 -13.76
C ARG A 119 8.03 -15.60 -14.92
N GLY A 120 7.68 -15.15 -16.12
CA GLY A 120 8.59 -15.17 -17.27
C GLY A 120 9.89 -14.40 -17.00
N ARG A 121 9.80 -13.23 -16.33
CA ARG A 121 10.99 -12.44 -15.95
C ARG A 121 11.81 -13.10 -14.86
N ARG A 122 11.19 -13.72 -13.85
CA ARG A 122 11.83 -14.59 -12.85
C ARG A 122 12.67 -15.67 -13.52
N ASN A 123 12.09 -16.36 -14.48
CA ASN A 123 12.76 -17.45 -15.19
C ASN A 123 13.99 -16.99 -15.97
N VAL A 124 13.98 -15.75 -16.50
CA VAL A 124 15.18 -15.15 -17.09
C VAL A 124 16.26 -14.90 -16.02
N VAL A 125 15.91 -14.47 -14.80
CA VAL A 125 16.88 -14.31 -13.71
C VAL A 125 17.48 -15.65 -13.31
N LEU A 126 16.67 -16.70 -13.13
CA LEU A 126 17.14 -18.05 -12.81
C LEU A 126 18.08 -18.59 -13.89
N ASP A 127 17.80 -18.36 -15.18
CA ASP A 127 18.71 -18.73 -16.24
C ASP A 127 20.05 -17.98 -16.19
N GLN A 128 20.05 -16.70 -15.81
CA GLN A 128 21.30 -15.97 -15.58
C GLN A 128 22.09 -16.49 -14.37
N MET A 129 21.41 -16.87 -13.28
CA MET A 129 22.04 -17.50 -12.11
C MET A 129 22.72 -18.83 -12.49
N ARG A 130 22.07 -19.66 -13.32
CA ARG A 130 22.67 -20.88 -13.87
C ARG A 130 23.88 -20.56 -14.72
N LYS A 131 23.78 -19.60 -15.65
CA LYS A 131 24.93 -19.20 -16.51
C LYS A 131 26.13 -18.69 -15.70
N ALA A 132 25.87 -18.07 -14.55
CA ALA A 132 26.89 -17.60 -13.63
C ALA A 132 27.40 -18.67 -12.66
N GLY A 133 26.86 -19.90 -12.70
CA GLY A 133 27.30 -21.02 -11.88
C GLY A 133 26.78 -21.04 -10.45
N TYR A 134 25.76 -20.22 -10.12
CA TYR A 134 25.16 -20.19 -8.78
C TYR A 134 24.16 -21.30 -8.52
N ILE A 135 23.53 -21.83 -9.58
CA ILE A 135 22.61 -22.96 -9.52
C ILE A 135 22.87 -23.93 -10.67
N THR A 136 22.54 -25.20 -10.50
CA THR A 136 22.69 -26.23 -11.54
C THR A 136 21.58 -26.13 -12.59
N VAL A 137 21.65 -26.95 -13.65
CA VAL A 137 20.63 -27.03 -14.68
C VAL A 137 19.34 -27.62 -14.09
N GLU A 138 19.47 -28.67 -13.29
CA GLU A 138 18.35 -29.37 -12.64
C GLU A 138 17.62 -28.47 -11.66
N GLU A 139 18.36 -27.72 -10.84
CA GLU A 139 17.77 -26.71 -9.93
C GLU A 139 17.03 -25.61 -10.69
N ARG A 140 17.65 -25.07 -11.77
CA ARG A 140 17.00 -24.07 -12.61
C ARG A 140 15.67 -24.59 -13.16
N ASP A 141 15.66 -25.80 -13.73
CA ASP A 141 14.47 -26.39 -14.37
C ASP A 141 13.36 -26.65 -13.34
N SER A 142 13.74 -27.15 -12.18
CA SER A 142 12.82 -27.34 -11.04
C SER A 142 12.20 -26.02 -10.58
N LEU A 143 13.02 -24.96 -10.37
CA LEU A 143 12.56 -23.64 -9.91
C LEU A 143 11.71 -22.93 -10.96
N GLN A 144 12.02 -23.08 -12.26
CA GLN A 144 11.24 -22.48 -13.35
C GLN A 144 9.86 -23.14 -13.51
N ALA A 145 9.73 -24.42 -13.18
CA ALA A 145 8.46 -25.14 -13.21
C ALA A 145 7.49 -24.66 -12.13
N LEU A 146 7.99 -24.13 -10.99
CA LEU A 146 7.16 -23.66 -9.89
C LEU A 146 6.24 -22.50 -10.33
N PRO A 147 4.96 -22.53 -9.93
CA PRO A 147 4.08 -21.38 -10.09
C PRO A 147 4.58 -20.21 -9.23
N LEU A 148 4.29 -18.98 -9.68
CA LEU A 148 4.57 -17.80 -8.86
C LEU A 148 3.42 -17.63 -7.85
N LYS A 149 3.69 -18.03 -6.60
CA LYS A 149 2.77 -17.86 -5.47
C LYS A 149 3.19 -16.63 -4.68
N LEU A 150 2.23 -15.82 -4.29
CA LEU A 150 2.43 -14.64 -3.47
C LEU A 150 1.75 -14.82 -2.11
N SER A 151 2.41 -14.35 -1.07
CA SER A 151 1.79 -14.06 0.22
C SER A 151 1.72 -12.54 0.34
N TYR A 152 0.76 -11.94 -0.40
CA TYR A 152 0.72 -10.50 -0.58
C TYR A 152 0.15 -9.79 0.64
N HIS A 153 0.98 -8.96 1.27
CA HIS A 153 0.64 -8.09 2.38
C HIS A 153 0.82 -6.63 1.96
N ARG A 154 -0.25 -5.88 1.88
CA ARG A 154 -0.14 -4.46 1.57
C ARG A 154 0.29 -3.71 2.83
N VAL A 155 1.51 -3.18 2.81
CA VAL A 155 1.99 -2.30 3.89
C VAL A 155 1.29 -0.95 3.78
N ASP A 156 0.30 -0.73 4.63
CA ASP A 156 -0.42 0.53 4.74
C ASP A 156 -0.79 0.83 6.21
N HIS A 157 -1.63 1.84 6.41
CA HIS A 157 -2.09 2.26 7.73
C HIS A 157 -3.07 1.27 8.39
N ASN A 158 -3.56 0.25 7.66
CA ASN A 158 -4.54 -0.71 8.18
C ASN A 158 -3.88 -1.89 8.92
N GLU A 159 -2.56 -2.05 8.83
CA GLU A 159 -1.81 -3.11 9.52
C GLU A 159 -0.96 -2.56 10.66
N GLY A 160 -0.85 -3.32 11.75
CA GLY A 160 -0.07 -2.97 12.95
C GLY A 160 -0.88 -2.21 14.00
N LEU A 161 -0.20 -1.74 15.05
CA LEU A 161 -0.83 -1.06 16.18
C LEU A 161 -1.42 0.32 15.80
N ALA A 162 -2.46 0.72 16.52
CA ALA A 162 -3.09 2.02 16.42
C ALA A 162 -3.52 2.41 15.00
N THR A 163 -4.16 1.49 14.27
CA THR A 163 -4.54 1.67 12.87
C THR A 163 -5.43 2.90 12.64
N TYR A 164 -6.40 3.16 13.51
CA TYR A 164 -7.27 4.35 13.43
C TYR A 164 -6.51 5.66 13.66
N PHE A 165 -5.59 5.67 14.62
CA PHE A 165 -4.74 6.85 14.86
C PHE A 165 -3.80 7.10 13.67
N ARG A 166 -3.24 6.06 13.08
CA ARG A 166 -2.39 6.17 11.88
C ARG A 166 -3.18 6.68 10.67
N GLU A 167 -4.43 6.26 10.50
CA GLU A 167 -5.31 6.80 9.46
C GLU A 167 -5.66 8.28 9.72
N TYR A 168 -5.94 8.64 10.97
CA TYR A 168 -6.13 10.04 11.35
C TYR A 168 -4.91 10.89 11.02
N LEU A 169 -3.71 10.45 11.42
CA LEU A 169 -2.45 11.13 11.09
C LEU A 169 -2.23 11.23 9.58
N ARG A 170 -2.53 10.17 8.83
CA ARG A 170 -2.46 10.18 7.37
C ARG A 170 -3.36 11.27 6.78
N GLY A 171 -4.57 11.38 7.28
CA GLY A 171 -5.52 12.42 6.87
C GLY A 171 -5.01 13.83 7.17
N VAL A 172 -4.53 14.05 8.38
CA VAL A 172 -4.00 15.35 8.83
C VAL A 172 -2.76 15.74 8.04
N LEU A 173 -1.76 14.86 7.94
CA LEU A 173 -0.48 15.18 7.31
C LEU A 173 -0.59 15.36 5.78
N ASN A 174 -1.52 14.68 5.12
CA ASN A 174 -1.77 14.81 3.68
C ASN A 174 -2.93 15.76 3.34
N ALA A 175 -3.47 16.50 4.31
CA ALA A 175 -4.54 17.46 4.03
C ALA A 175 -4.07 18.48 2.99
N LYS A 176 -4.98 18.85 2.09
CA LYS A 176 -4.76 19.91 1.12
C LYS A 176 -5.26 21.23 1.67
N LYS A 177 -4.76 22.34 1.08
CA LYS A 177 -5.32 23.66 1.39
C LYS A 177 -6.81 23.65 1.09
N PRO A 178 -7.67 23.96 2.07
CA PRO A 178 -9.11 23.95 1.85
C PRO A 178 -9.52 24.96 0.76
N ASP A 179 -10.32 24.50 -0.21
CA ASP A 179 -10.97 25.36 -1.20
C ASP A 179 -12.47 25.26 -0.98
N LYS A 180 -13.13 26.41 -0.90
CA LYS A 180 -14.58 26.50 -0.66
C LYS A 180 -15.41 25.73 -1.69
N SER A 181 -14.91 25.59 -2.91
CA SER A 181 -15.56 24.86 -3.99
C SER A 181 -15.64 23.34 -3.76
N ASP A 182 -14.75 22.80 -2.91
CA ASP A 182 -14.71 21.37 -2.57
C ASP A 182 -15.77 20.99 -1.52
N TYR A 183 -16.39 21.98 -0.88
CA TYR A 183 -17.36 21.78 0.21
C TYR A 183 -18.78 22.13 -0.25
N ARG A 184 -19.73 21.23 0.05
CA ARG A 184 -21.14 21.47 -0.18
C ARG A 184 -21.71 22.42 0.89
N GLY A 185 -22.83 23.08 0.61
CA GLY A 185 -23.43 24.06 1.52
C GLY A 185 -23.58 23.61 2.97
N TRP A 186 -23.95 22.34 3.21
CA TRP A 186 -24.06 21.77 4.54
C TRP A 186 -22.70 21.44 5.21
N GLN A 187 -21.60 21.52 4.48
CA GLN A 187 -20.22 21.27 4.96
C GLN A 187 -19.46 22.57 5.27
N MET A 188 -20.13 23.71 5.25
CA MET A 188 -19.47 25.00 5.46
C MET A 188 -18.79 25.11 6.83
N GLN A 189 -19.39 24.52 7.88
CA GLN A 189 -18.76 24.45 9.20
C GLN A 189 -17.39 23.72 9.12
N LYS A 190 -17.36 22.58 8.44
CA LYS A 190 -16.12 21.83 8.24
C LYS A 190 -15.10 22.62 7.41
N TYR A 191 -15.52 23.38 6.41
CA TYR A 191 -14.63 24.25 5.65
C TYR A 191 -13.93 25.28 6.56
N TYR A 192 -14.67 25.89 7.50
CA TYR A 192 -14.08 26.84 8.47
C TYR A 192 -13.12 26.17 9.43
N GLU A 193 -13.45 24.98 9.93
CA GLU A 193 -12.59 24.17 10.80
C GLU A 193 -11.30 23.77 10.09
N ASP A 194 -11.40 23.18 8.87
CA ASP A 194 -10.25 22.80 8.07
C ASP A 194 -9.38 24.00 7.68
N SER A 195 -10.00 25.18 7.44
CA SER A 195 -9.28 26.42 7.14
C SER A 195 -8.52 26.95 8.36
N LEU A 196 -9.12 26.89 9.53
CA LEU A 196 -8.48 27.23 10.78
C LEU A 196 -7.31 26.29 11.09
N ASP A 197 -7.53 24.98 10.94
CA ASP A 197 -6.47 23.97 11.10
C ASP A 197 -5.33 24.19 10.11
N TRP A 198 -5.65 24.54 8.85
CA TRP A 198 -4.63 24.86 7.86
C TRP A 198 -3.72 26.02 8.31
N GLU A 199 -4.27 27.04 8.94
CA GLU A 199 -3.51 28.22 9.37
C GLU A 199 -2.79 28.02 10.70
N THR A 200 -3.43 27.33 11.64
CA THR A 200 -2.97 27.27 13.04
C THR A 200 -2.27 25.96 13.41
N ASN A 201 -2.61 24.84 12.75
CA ASN A 201 -2.03 23.52 13.04
C ASN A 201 -0.86 23.23 12.09
N PRO A 202 0.39 23.19 12.56
CA PRO A 202 1.56 22.95 11.71
C PRO A 202 1.57 21.56 11.10
N LEU A 203 0.86 20.59 11.67
CA LEU A 203 0.77 19.22 11.16
C LEU A 203 -0.28 19.08 10.06
N PHE A 204 -1.31 19.93 10.04
CA PHE A 204 -2.38 19.87 9.04
C PHE A 204 -1.84 20.28 7.67
N GLY A 205 -1.80 19.32 6.74
CA GLY A 205 -1.20 19.50 5.42
C GLY A 205 0.33 19.58 5.41
N TRP A 206 1.00 18.96 6.39
CA TRP A 206 2.45 19.03 6.51
C TRP A 206 3.18 18.56 5.23
N CYS A 207 2.72 17.46 4.61
CA CYS A 207 3.30 16.96 3.37
C CYS A 207 3.10 17.91 2.18
N GLU A 208 2.05 18.74 2.22
CA GLU A 208 1.73 19.73 1.20
C GLU A 208 2.50 21.05 1.41
N LYS A 209 2.64 21.48 2.67
CA LYS A 209 3.33 22.72 3.06
C LYS A 209 4.85 22.63 2.97
N ASN A 210 5.41 21.43 3.09
CA ASN A 210 6.84 21.20 3.11
C ASN A 210 7.33 20.54 1.83
N THR A 211 8.51 20.95 1.38
CA THR A 211 9.16 20.40 0.19
C THR A 211 10.55 19.85 0.53
N LYS A 212 10.96 18.84 -0.19
CA LYS A 212 12.32 18.30 -0.14
C LYS A 212 13.31 19.26 -0.81
N LYS A 213 14.59 18.99 -0.66
CA LYS A 213 15.67 19.81 -1.28
C LYS A 213 15.57 19.89 -2.80
N ASP A 214 14.96 18.90 -3.44
CA ASP A 214 14.73 18.84 -4.88
C ASP A 214 13.43 19.54 -5.33
N GLY A 215 12.71 20.20 -4.41
CA GLY A 215 11.44 20.87 -4.66
C GLY A 215 10.22 19.95 -4.68
N SER A 216 10.39 18.63 -4.60
CA SER A 216 9.27 17.70 -4.53
C SER A 216 8.63 17.66 -3.14
N LYS A 217 7.35 17.32 -3.09
CA LYS A 217 6.61 17.17 -1.82
C LYS A 217 6.95 15.87 -1.12
N TYR A 218 6.77 15.84 0.19
CA TYR A 218 6.98 14.62 0.96
C TYR A 218 5.87 13.61 0.72
N ASN A 219 6.27 12.33 0.64
CA ASN A 219 5.36 11.19 0.61
C ASN A 219 5.47 10.43 1.93
N LEU A 220 4.35 10.31 2.63
CA LEU A 220 4.28 9.72 3.97
C LEU A 220 4.78 8.26 4.03
N TYR A 221 4.63 7.51 2.95
CA TYR A 221 4.98 6.07 2.90
C TYR A 221 6.36 5.77 2.33
N THR A 222 6.91 6.66 1.50
CA THR A 222 8.11 6.33 0.71
C THR A 222 9.35 7.13 1.09
N ASP A 223 9.19 8.23 1.82
CA ASP A 223 10.31 9.13 2.14
C ASP A 223 10.97 8.86 3.50
N GLY A 224 10.56 7.78 4.19
CA GLY A 224 11.20 7.35 5.44
C GLY A 224 11.03 8.33 6.61
N LEU A 225 9.90 9.05 6.67
CA LEU A 225 9.59 9.99 7.73
C LEU A 225 9.49 9.27 9.09
N LYS A 226 10.09 9.87 10.11
CA LYS A 226 9.98 9.42 11.50
C LYS A 226 8.96 10.29 12.22
N ILE A 227 7.82 9.69 12.61
CA ILE A 227 6.74 10.37 13.31
C ILE A 227 6.79 9.93 14.78
N TYR A 228 7.11 10.85 15.66
CA TYR A 228 7.12 10.62 17.11
C TYR A 228 5.74 10.95 17.68
N THR A 229 5.19 10.04 18.44
CA THR A 229 3.86 10.17 19.07
C THR A 229 3.94 9.98 20.56
N THR A 230 2.89 10.31 21.27
CA THR A 230 2.76 10.08 22.72
C THR A 230 2.29 8.68 23.08
N ILE A 231 1.93 7.85 22.09
CA ILE A 231 1.40 6.51 22.30
C ILE A 231 2.48 5.58 22.87
N ASP A 232 2.22 4.96 24.03
CA ASP A 232 2.99 3.80 24.52
C ASP A 232 2.49 2.56 23.80
N SER A 233 3.37 1.92 23.02
CA SER A 233 3.03 0.75 22.21
C SER A 233 2.55 -0.47 23.01
N ARG A 234 2.98 -0.59 24.28
CA ARG A 234 2.56 -1.69 25.18
C ARG A 234 1.15 -1.43 25.69
N MET A 235 0.85 -0.18 26.10
CA MET A 235 -0.50 0.20 26.52
C MET A 235 -1.49 0.06 25.35
N GLN A 236 -1.10 0.52 24.16
CA GLN A 236 -1.90 0.37 22.95
C GLN A 236 -2.20 -1.10 22.65
N LYS A 237 -1.18 -1.97 22.73
CA LYS A 237 -1.37 -3.41 22.53
C LYS A 237 -2.33 -4.01 23.56
N TYR A 238 -2.19 -3.68 24.84
CA TYR A 238 -3.10 -4.18 25.87
C TYR A 238 -4.53 -3.71 25.65
N ALA A 239 -4.72 -2.47 25.22
CA ALA A 239 -6.04 -1.94 24.88
C ALA A 239 -6.67 -2.69 23.68
N GLU A 240 -5.91 -2.91 22.62
CA GLU A 240 -6.37 -3.66 21.44
C GLU A 240 -6.69 -5.12 21.76
N ASP A 241 -5.85 -5.78 22.56
CA ASP A 241 -6.07 -7.16 23.02
C ASP A 241 -7.37 -7.24 23.87
N ALA A 242 -7.55 -6.33 24.84
CA ALA A 242 -8.74 -6.27 25.69
C ALA A 242 -10.02 -5.99 24.89
N VAL A 243 -9.98 -5.06 23.95
CA VAL A 243 -11.11 -4.77 23.05
C VAL A 243 -11.46 -5.99 22.21
N THR A 244 -10.45 -6.67 21.67
CA THR A 244 -10.65 -7.86 20.84
C THR A 244 -11.28 -9.00 21.62
N GLU A 245 -10.79 -9.29 22.83
CA GLU A 245 -11.31 -10.34 23.70
C GLU A 245 -12.78 -10.06 24.09
N HIS A 246 -13.03 -8.86 24.59
CA HIS A 246 -14.37 -8.47 25.03
C HIS A 246 -15.39 -8.40 23.88
N LEU A 247 -15.00 -7.82 22.75
CA LEU A 247 -15.92 -7.73 21.59
C LEU A 247 -16.19 -9.11 20.97
N LYS A 248 -15.24 -10.03 21.00
CA LYS A 248 -15.47 -11.41 20.54
C LYS A 248 -16.59 -12.08 21.33
N GLU A 249 -16.57 -11.94 22.65
CA GLU A 249 -17.62 -12.49 23.52
C GLU A 249 -18.96 -11.78 23.31
N LEU A 250 -18.96 -10.46 23.36
CA LEU A 250 -20.16 -9.64 23.19
C LEU A 250 -20.81 -9.84 21.82
N GLN A 251 -20.01 -10.01 20.77
CA GLN A 251 -20.49 -10.33 19.42
C GLN A 251 -21.24 -11.67 19.40
N GLY A 252 -20.76 -12.65 20.14
CA GLY A 252 -21.43 -13.95 20.30
C GLY A 252 -22.83 -13.81 20.92
N TYR A 253 -22.97 -12.99 21.95
CA TYR A 253 -24.28 -12.67 22.55
C TYR A 253 -25.16 -11.90 21.57
N PHE A 254 -24.62 -10.92 20.87
CA PHE A 254 -25.36 -10.15 19.88
C PHE A 254 -25.92 -11.01 18.74
N PHE A 255 -25.12 -11.93 18.20
CA PHE A 255 -25.57 -12.86 17.17
C PHE A 255 -26.70 -13.77 17.66
N LYS A 256 -26.63 -14.24 18.92
CA LYS A 256 -27.69 -15.06 19.51
C LYS A 256 -28.98 -14.25 19.68
N GLU A 257 -28.89 -13.03 20.20
CA GLU A 257 -30.02 -12.14 20.41
C GLU A 257 -30.75 -11.75 19.09
N LYS A 258 -29.91 -11.46 18.05
CA LYS A 258 -30.47 -11.03 16.75
C LYS A 258 -30.84 -12.17 15.80
N LYS A 259 -30.64 -13.42 16.21
CA LYS A 259 -30.98 -14.60 15.40
C LYS A 259 -32.47 -14.61 15.07
N GLY A 260 -32.80 -14.62 13.78
CA GLY A 260 -34.18 -14.66 13.28
C GLY A 260 -34.90 -13.31 13.24
N ALA A 261 -34.30 -12.23 13.69
CA ALA A 261 -34.88 -10.90 13.56
C ALA A 261 -34.84 -10.41 12.10
N LYS A 262 -36.02 -10.13 11.52
CA LYS A 262 -36.18 -9.81 10.08
C LYS A 262 -35.33 -8.63 9.58
N LYS A 263 -35.08 -7.64 10.46
CA LYS A 263 -34.31 -6.42 10.12
C LYS A 263 -32.93 -6.37 10.79
N ALA A 264 -32.45 -7.50 11.34
CA ALA A 264 -31.13 -7.52 11.97
C ALA A 264 -30.02 -7.06 11.00
N PRO A 265 -29.01 -6.36 11.49
CA PRO A 265 -28.75 -5.94 12.87
C PRO A 265 -29.49 -4.66 13.31
N TYR A 266 -30.30 -4.09 12.44
CA TYR A 266 -30.97 -2.81 12.68
C TYR A 266 -32.12 -2.91 13.71
N THR A 267 -32.45 -1.77 14.30
CA THR A 267 -33.59 -1.68 15.20
C THR A 267 -34.92 -1.91 14.44
N PHE A 268 -35.88 -2.49 15.12
CA PHE A 268 -37.26 -2.68 14.60
C PHE A 268 -37.96 -1.35 14.21
N ARG A 269 -37.48 -0.21 14.74
CA ARG A 269 -38.02 1.12 14.47
C ARG A 269 -37.74 1.62 13.06
N LEU A 270 -36.69 1.11 12.38
CA LEU A 270 -36.40 1.49 11.01
C LEU A 270 -37.40 0.82 10.04
N THR A 271 -37.80 1.56 9.02
CA THR A 271 -38.53 0.99 7.88
C THR A 271 -37.61 0.16 7.00
N GLN A 272 -38.16 -0.69 6.13
CA GLN A 272 -37.31 -1.44 5.19
C GLN A 272 -36.61 -0.50 4.20
N GLU A 273 -37.28 0.55 3.75
CA GLU A 273 -36.73 1.59 2.86
C GLU A 273 -35.50 2.26 3.48
N GLN A 274 -35.59 2.61 4.78
CA GLN A 274 -34.45 3.19 5.50
C GLN A 274 -33.25 2.23 5.60
N VAL A 275 -33.50 0.94 5.79
CA VAL A 275 -32.45 -0.08 5.78
C VAL A 275 -31.81 -0.19 4.40
N ASP A 276 -32.64 -0.19 3.34
CA ASP A 276 -32.17 -0.27 1.95
C ASP A 276 -31.35 0.97 1.57
N GLU A 277 -31.76 2.17 2.01
CA GLU A 277 -30.97 3.40 1.85
C GLU A 277 -29.60 3.34 2.54
N ILE A 278 -29.54 2.76 3.76
CA ILE A 278 -28.27 2.57 4.49
C ILE A 278 -27.35 1.64 3.71
N LEU A 279 -27.90 0.56 3.15
CA LEU A 279 -27.12 -0.40 2.36
C LEU A 279 -26.67 0.19 1.02
N ASP A 280 -27.55 0.91 0.31
CA ASP A 280 -27.19 1.60 -0.94
C ASP A 280 -26.10 2.65 -0.71
N ARG A 281 -26.18 3.43 0.37
CA ARG A 281 -25.11 4.36 0.75
C ARG A 281 -23.80 3.63 1.02
N ALA A 282 -23.83 2.50 1.73
CA ALA A 282 -22.64 1.71 2.01
C ALA A 282 -22.03 1.13 0.72
N MET A 283 -22.86 0.65 -0.22
CA MET A 283 -22.42 0.22 -1.55
C MET A 283 -21.71 1.35 -2.30
N ARG A 284 -22.30 2.54 -2.37
CA ARG A 284 -21.73 3.72 -3.07
C ARG A 284 -20.43 4.22 -2.45
N LEU A 285 -20.22 4.00 -1.15
CA LEU A 285 -18.99 4.35 -0.44
C LEU A 285 -17.88 3.31 -0.58
N SER A 286 -18.18 2.12 -1.10
CA SER A 286 -17.18 1.06 -1.28
C SER A 286 -16.19 1.36 -2.40
N ASP A 287 -14.97 0.85 -2.27
CA ASP A 287 -13.94 1.00 -3.31
C ASP A 287 -14.34 0.30 -4.61
N ARG A 288 -15.03 -0.84 -4.53
CA ARG A 288 -15.58 -1.54 -5.71
C ARG A 288 -16.47 -0.60 -6.53
N TYR A 289 -17.44 0.05 -5.90
CA TYR A 289 -18.33 1.00 -6.58
C TYR A 289 -17.55 2.14 -7.22
N ARG A 290 -16.61 2.75 -6.48
CA ARG A 290 -15.78 3.87 -6.97
C ARG A 290 -14.92 3.47 -8.16
N ILE A 291 -14.31 2.27 -8.12
CA ILE A 291 -13.49 1.74 -9.21
C ILE A 291 -14.36 1.50 -10.45
N MET A 292 -15.48 0.79 -10.32
CA MET A 292 -16.38 0.51 -11.43
C MET A 292 -16.93 1.81 -12.05
N LYS A 293 -17.33 2.78 -11.23
CA LYS A 293 -17.81 4.08 -11.71
C LYS A 293 -16.72 4.83 -12.48
N ARG A 294 -15.48 4.83 -11.98
CA ARG A 294 -14.34 5.46 -12.65
C ARG A 294 -13.97 4.79 -13.98
N THR A 295 -14.19 3.49 -14.10
CA THR A 295 -13.96 2.73 -15.34
C THR A 295 -15.11 2.83 -16.35
N GLY A 296 -16.16 3.61 -16.02
CA GLY A 296 -17.27 3.89 -16.95
C GLY A 296 -18.45 2.94 -16.88
N ALA A 297 -18.52 2.05 -15.86
CA ALA A 297 -19.64 1.13 -15.70
C ALA A 297 -20.94 1.90 -15.38
N SER A 298 -22.04 1.44 -15.98
CA SER A 298 -23.39 1.93 -15.69
C SER A 298 -23.87 1.50 -14.32
N GLU A 299 -24.86 2.20 -13.74
CA GLU A 299 -25.49 1.82 -12.47
C GLU A 299 -26.07 0.39 -12.49
N ALA A 300 -26.64 -0.03 -13.62
CA ALA A 300 -27.17 -1.37 -13.78
C ALA A 300 -26.09 -2.47 -13.72
N GLU A 301 -24.96 -2.23 -14.40
CA GLU A 301 -23.80 -3.15 -14.36
C GLU A 301 -23.19 -3.21 -12.98
N ILE A 302 -23.09 -2.09 -12.27
CA ILE A 302 -22.57 -2.02 -10.90
C ILE A 302 -23.51 -2.82 -9.97
N ARG A 303 -24.81 -2.60 -10.01
CA ARG A 303 -25.77 -3.36 -9.17
C ARG A 303 -25.69 -4.85 -9.46
N LYS A 304 -25.68 -5.25 -10.73
CA LYS A 304 -25.50 -6.65 -11.11
C LYS A 304 -24.20 -7.26 -10.54
N ALA A 305 -23.09 -6.50 -10.55
CA ALA A 305 -21.82 -6.96 -9.98
C ALA A 305 -21.90 -7.10 -8.45
N PHE A 306 -22.69 -6.27 -7.77
CA PHE A 306 -22.91 -6.40 -6.33
C PHE A 306 -23.85 -7.55 -5.94
N ASP A 307 -24.67 -8.03 -6.85
CA ASP A 307 -25.58 -9.16 -6.66
C ASP A 307 -25.00 -10.49 -7.20
N THR A 308 -23.81 -10.47 -7.80
CA THR A 308 -23.16 -11.67 -8.33
C THR A 308 -22.24 -12.27 -7.25
N PRO A 309 -22.43 -13.57 -6.88
CA PRO A 309 -21.57 -14.23 -5.90
C PRO A 309 -20.12 -14.34 -6.42
N GLU A 310 -19.15 -14.08 -5.54
CA GLU A 310 -17.73 -14.25 -5.81
C GLU A 310 -17.00 -14.80 -4.58
N GLN A 311 -15.85 -15.42 -4.79
CA GLN A 311 -14.98 -15.86 -3.72
C GLN A 311 -14.32 -14.65 -3.07
N MET A 312 -14.42 -14.54 -1.75
CA MET A 312 -13.81 -13.47 -0.96
C MET A 312 -13.41 -13.94 0.42
N SER A 313 -12.43 -13.29 0.99
CA SER A 313 -12.05 -13.44 2.39
C SER A 313 -12.75 -12.37 3.23
N VAL A 314 -13.40 -12.77 4.32
CA VAL A 314 -14.10 -11.86 5.23
C VAL A 314 -13.57 -12.01 6.65
N PHE A 315 -13.58 -10.92 7.40
CA PHE A 315 -13.19 -10.89 8.79
C PHE A 315 -14.13 -11.78 9.65
N SER A 316 -13.54 -12.54 10.57
CA SER A 316 -14.26 -13.09 11.71
C SER A 316 -13.40 -12.98 12.97
N TRP A 317 -14.02 -13.04 14.16
CA TRP A 317 -13.28 -13.04 15.43
C TRP A 317 -12.36 -14.26 15.65
N SER A 318 -12.42 -15.23 14.75
CA SER A 318 -11.53 -16.40 14.73
C SER A 318 -10.46 -16.33 13.64
N GLY A 319 -10.30 -15.18 12.99
CA GLY A 319 -9.42 -14.94 11.86
C GLY A 319 -10.19 -14.76 10.54
N GLU A 320 -9.47 -14.57 9.45
CA GLU A 320 -10.08 -14.45 8.13
C GLU A 320 -10.75 -15.76 7.71
N LYS A 321 -11.89 -15.62 7.05
CA LYS A 321 -12.69 -16.74 6.56
C LYS A 321 -12.94 -16.59 5.07
N ASP A 322 -12.47 -17.57 4.28
CA ASP A 322 -12.79 -17.66 2.87
C ASP A 322 -14.22 -18.16 2.67
N THR A 323 -14.96 -17.46 1.85
CA THR A 323 -16.37 -17.75 1.58
C THR A 323 -16.77 -17.28 0.19
N VAL A 324 -17.93 -17.80 -0.29
CA VAL A 324 -18.56 -17.32 -1.52
C VAL A 324 -19.82 -16.59 -1.12
N MET A 325 -19.89 -15.31 -1.40
CA MET A 325 -21.06 -14.47 -1.18
C MET A 325 -21.11 -13.31 -2.15
N THR A 326 -22.25 -12.63 -2.24
CA THR A 326 -22.34 -11.41 -3.04
C THR A 326 -21.63 -10.25 -2.34
N PRO A 327 -21.07 -9.28 -3.06
CA PRO A 327 -20.54 -8.05 -2.45
C PRO A 327 -21.57 -7.31 -1.60
N MET A 328 -22.86 -7.37 -1.96
CA MET A 328 -23.92 -6.80 -1.14
C MET A 328 -24.11 -7.57 0.15
N ASP A 329 -24.00 -8.90 0.14
CA ASP A 329 -24.09 -9.71 1.36
C ASP A 329 -22.88 -9.49 2.27
N SER A 330 -21.69 -9.24 1.71
CA SER A 330 -20.54 -8.86 2.51
C SER A 330 -20.75 -7.52 3.24
N ILE A 331 -21.40 -6.53 2.58
CA ILE A 331 -21.77 -5.28 3.22
C ILE A 331 -22.75 -5.53 4.37
N ARG A 332 -23.78 -6.36 4.16
CA ARG A 332 -24.74 -6.76 5.22
C ARG A 332 -24.01 -7.47 6.37
N TYR A 333 -23.14 -8.41 6.05
CA TYR A 333 -22.33 -9.15 7.03
C TYR A 333 -21.53 -8.21 7.94
N TYR A 334 -20.81 -7.22 7.37
CA TYR A 334 -20.03 -6.27 8.15
C TYR A 334 -20.87 -5.31 8.99
N LYS A 335 -22.16 -5.11 8.67
CA LYS A 335 -23.08 -4.32 9.53
C LYS A 335 -23.43 -5.02 10.84
N PHE A 336 -23.25 -6.32 10.95
CA PHE A 336 -23.48 -7.07 12.20
C PHE A 336 -22.34 -6.91 13.21
N PHE A 337 -21.14 -6.49 12.79
CA PHE A 337 -20.01 -6.40 13.71
C PHE A 337 -20.12 -5.16 14.60
N LEU A 338 -20.00 -5.42 15.91
CA LEU A 338 -19.91 -4.38 16.92
C LEU A 338 -18.60 -3.62 16.76
N ARG A 339 -18.62 -2.34 17.07
CA ARG A 339 -17.46 -1.45 17.04
C ARG A 339 -17.32 -0.78 18.39
N ALA A 340 -16.09 -0.66 18.87
CA ALA A 340 -15.75 0.07 20.08
C ALA A 340 -14.70 1.14 19.77
N GLY A 341 -14.78 2.25 20.49
CA GLY A 341 -13.72 3.24 20.57
C GLY A 341 -13.20 3.28 22.00
N PHE A 342 -11.87 3.26 22.15
CA PHE A 342 -11.20 3.38 23.44
C PHE A 342 -10.12 4.45 23.34
N MET A 343 -10.05 5.33 24.34
CA MET A 343 -9.02 6.34 24.46
C MET A 343 -8.59 6.43 25.92
N SER A 344 -7.29 6.43 26.14
CA SER A 344 -6.67 6.70 27.44
C SER A 344 -5.79 7.94 27.32
N MET A 345 -5.92 8.86 28.29
CA MET A 345 -5.20 10.13 28.29
C MET A 345 -4.62 10.40 29.67
N ASP A 346 -3.37 10.86 29.75
CA ASP A 346 -2.78 11.36 30.98
C ASP A 346 -3.38 12.73 31.33
N PRO A 347 -4.14 12.85 32.44
CA PRO A 347 -4.83 14.10 32.78
C PRO A 347 -3.88 15.25 33.14
N ARG A 348 -2.60 14.97 33.39
CA ARG A 348 -1.60 15.98 33.77
C ARG A 348 -1.05 16.77 32.60
N ASN A 349 -0.97 16.14 31.42
CA ASN A 349 -0.31 16.69 30.22
C ASN A 349 -1.12 16.55 28.93
N GLY A 350 -2.25 15.83 28.97
CA GLY A 350 -3.10 15.60 27.81
C GLY A 350 -2.54 14.61 26.78
N HIS A 351 -1.48 13.89 27.10
CA HIS A 351 -0.92 12.87 26.18
C HIS A 351 -1.84 11.66 26.10
N VAL A 352 -2.09 11.21 24.87
CA VAL A 352 -2.90 10.04 24.53
C VAL A 352 -1.99 8.86 24.23
#